data_c722e18593c872fee73510c80d263af0
#
_entry.id   c722e18593c872fee73510c80d263af0
#
_cell.length_a   1.000
_cell.length_b   1.000
_cell.length_c   1.000
_cell.angle_alpha   90.00
_cell.angle_beta   90.00
_cell.angle_gamma   90.00
#
_symmetry.space_group_name_H-M   'P 1'
#
loop_
_entity.id
_entity.type
_entity.pdbx_description
1 polymer ?
#
loop_
_entity_poly.entity_id
_entity_poly.type
_entity_poly.pdbx_seq_one_letter_code
_entity_poly.pdbx_strand_id
1 'polypeptide(L)'
;MKKYLLVLLGLLVLTTTTYSQELTEKEEARQEKEARKQAKENAKKEAKLKKAAKKDAKIADLRADYEEFLAEWEPIEANIGIAEVDTFFIHTNELFALLQRVEENTAFIEMVPEPYFDEEMGVTDTIWNAKNKNTNEPIAKNDALKVYSIATLNLTEAAARGVSLTAESVSALASLTSDPLKALTIGKKVKQATKAIKMSVNVIPLIQRNIKENTEKLKYK
;
A
#
# COMPACT_ATOMS: atom_id res chain seq x y z
N MET A 1 65.35 3.92 -56.25
CA MET A 1 64.59 4.70 -55.16
C MET A 1 63.08 4.63 -55.35
N LYS A 2 62.43 4.86 -56.50
CA LYS A 2 60.97 4.86 -56.69
C LYS A 2 60.27 3.56 -56.34
N LYS A 3 60.90 2.36 -56.51
CA LYS A 3 60.28 1.06 -56.19
C LYS A 3 60.10 0.80 -54.69
N TYR A 4 60.99 1.29 -53.84
CA TYR A 4 60.91 1.16 -52.37
C TYR A 4 59.90 2.13 -51.75
N LEU A 5 59.68 3.30 -52.38
CA LEU A 5 58.67 4.26 -51.93
C LEU A 5 57.24 3.72 -52.07
N LEU A 6 56.97 3.01 -53.19
CA LEU A 6 55.66 2.37 -53.44
C LEU A 6 55.35 1.22 -52.46
N VAL A 7 56.40 0.42 -52.09
CA VAL A 7 56.22 -0.66 -51.10
C VAL A 7 55.99 -0.11 -49.72
N LEU A 8 56.69 1.00 -49.34
CA LEU A 8 56.50 1.66 -48.06
C LEU A 8 55.11 2.31 -47.95
N LEU A 9 54.59 2.93 -49.02
CA LEU A 9 53.22 3.49 -49.07
C LEU A 9 52.17 2.39 -48.99
N GLY A 10 52.36 1.26 -49.64
CA GLY A 10 51.46 0.10 -49.59
C GLY A 10 51.37 -0.51 -48.18
N LEU A 11 52.52 -0.60 -47.48
CA LEU A 11 52.59 -1.09 -46.11
C LEU A 11 51.89 -0.11 -45.11
N LEU A 12 52.04 1.20 -45.35
CA LEU A 12 51.42 2.20 -44.50
C LEU A 12 49.87 2.22 -44.64
N VAL A 13 49.35 2.02 -45.85
CA VAL A 13 47.90 1.93 -46.10
C VAL A 13 47.30 0.66 -45.51
N LEU A 14 48.02 -0.48 -45.58
CA LEU A 14 47.58 -1.73 -44.98
C LEU A 14 47.52 -1.66 -43.44
N THR A 15 48.51 -1.01 -42.81
CA THR A 15 48.51 -0.87 -41.33
C THR A 15 47.44 0.09 -40.82
N THR A 16 47.14 1.16 -41.58
CA THR A 16 46.05 2.10 -41.18
C THR A 16 44.66 1.51 -41.33
N THR A 17 44.43 0.67 -42.36
CA THR A 17 43.14 -0.01 -42.55
C THR A 17 42.89 -1.07 -41.48
N THR A 18 43.87 -1.88 -41.12
CA THR A 18 43.73 -2.89 -40.04
C THR A 18 43.53 -2.24 -38.67
N TYR A 19 44.23 -1.11 -38.39
CA TYR A 19 44.07 -0.39 -37.11
C TYR A 19 42.70 0.30 -37.00
N SER A 20 42.16 0.80 -38.13
CA SER A 20 40.83 1.38 -38.18
C SER A 20 39.73 0.35 -37.98
N GLN A 21 39.87 -0.88 -38.54
CA GLN A 21 38.92 -1.98 -38.34
C GLN A 21 38.91 -2.47 -36.88
N GLU A 22 40.07 -2.60 -36.25
CA GLU A 22 40.15 -3.04 -34.85
C GLU A 22 39.57 -2.02 -33.86
N LEU A 23 39.64 -0.72 -34.18
CA LEU A 23 39.01 0.33 -33.40
C LEU A 23 37.47 0.32 -33.50
N THR A 24 36.92 0.09 -34.73
CA THR A 24 35.49 -0.02 -34.93
C THR A 24 34.90 -1.25 -34.26
N GLU A 25 35.54 -2.40 -34.34
CA GLU A 25 35.10 -3.63 -33.66
C GLU A 25 35.11 -3.48 -32.14
N LYS A 26 36.08 -2.78 -31.55
CA LYS A 26 36.14 -2.49 -30.10
C LYS A 26 35.05 -1.53 -29.68
N GLU A 27 34.70 -0.52 -30.47
CA GLU A 27 33.62 0.39 -30.21
C GLU A 27 32.25 -0.28 -30.32
N GLU A 28 32.04 -1.10 -31.34
CA GLU A 28 30.82 -1.91 -31.50
C GLU A 28 30.61 -2.87 -30.32
N ALA A 29 31.67 -3.58 -29.90
CA ALA A 29 31.61 -4.46 -28.74
C ALA A 29 31.34 -3.72 -27.43
N ARG A 30 31.80 -2.46 -27.27
CA ARG A 30 31.47 -1.60 -26.13
C ARG A 30 29.98 -1.20 -26.17
N GLN A 31 29.48 -0.72 -27.29
CA GLN A 31 28.10 -0.30 -27.48
C GLN A 31 27.15 -1.48 -27.23
N GLU A 32 27.47 -2.66 -27.76
CA GLU A 32 26.67 -3.86 -27.51
C GLU A 32 26.64 -4.24 -26.02
N LYS A 33 27.77 -4.14 -25.32
CA LYS A 33 27.86 -4.42 -23.89
C LYS A 33 27.08 -3.41 -23.05
N GLU A 34 27.08 -2.14 -23.43
CA GLU A 34 26.28 -1.09 -22.78
C GLU A 34 24.78 -1.28 -23.06
N ALA A 35 24.40 -1.56 -24.30
CA ALA A 35 23.02 -1.87 -24.66
C ALA A 35 22.47 -3.09 -23.88
N ARG A 36 23.27 -4.15 -23.75
CA ARG A 36 22.91 -5.33 -22.94
C ARG A 36 22.78 -4.99 -21.44
N LYS A 37 23.60 -4.09 -20.90
CA LYS A 37 23.47 -3.62 -19.51
C LYS A 37 22.19 -2.82 -19.32
N GLN A 38 21.92 -1.88 -20.22
CA GLN A 38 20.69 -1.08 -20.19
C GLN A 38 19.43 -1.94 -20.34
N ALA A 39 19.45 -2.90 -21.26
CA ALA A 39 18.33 -3.84 -21.43
C ALA A 39 18.06 -4.65 -20.14
N LYS A 40 19.12 -5.15 -19.46
CA LYS A 40 19.00 -5.86 -18.18
C LYS A 40 18.49 -4.96 -17.06
N GLU A 41 18.90 -3.70 -17.01
CA GLU A 41 18.44 -2.74 -16.02
C GLU A 41 16.97 -2.37 -16.24
N ASN A 42 16.58 -2.12 -17.49
CA ASN A 42 15.20 -1.84 -17.86
C ASN A 42 14.28 -3.04 -17.55
N ALA A 43 14.70 -4.25 -17.86
CA ALA A 43 13.97 -5.47 -17.52
C ALA A 43 13.79 -5.64 -15.99
N LYS A 44 14.83 -5.29 -15.20
CA LYS A 44 14.72 -5.28 -13.73
C LYS A 44 13.76 -4.20 -13.22
N LYS A 45 13.78 -3.01 -13.80
CA LYS A 45 12.85 -1.92 -13.46
C LYS A 45 11.40 -2.33 -13.78
N GLU A 46 11.19 -2.88 -14.97
CA GLU A 46 9.87 -3.36 -15.41
C GLU A 46 9.33 -4.50 -14.51
N ALA A 47 10.19 -5.46 -14.15
CA ALA A 47 9.81 -6.54 -13.23
C ALA A 47 9.45 -6.00 -11.82
N LYS A 48 10.15 -4.96 -11.33
CA LYS A 48 9.81 -4.29 -10.07
C LYS A 48 8.46 -3.57 -10.16
N LEU A 49 8.21 -2.84 -11.26
CA LEU A 49 6.93 -2.14 -11.51
C LEU A 49 5.77 -3.14 -11.59
N LYS A 50 5.93 -4.25 -12.31
CA LYS A 50 4.89 -5.31 -12.37
C LYS A 50 4.61 -5.94 -11.01
N LYS A 51 5.64 -6.12 -10.17
CA LYS A 51 5.44 -6.62 -8.80
C LYS A 51 4.74 -5.59 -7.91
N ALA A 52 5.08 -4.32 -8.03
CA ALA A 52 4.41 -3.24 -7.31
C ALA A 52 2.93 -3.16 -7.72
N ALA A 53 2.62 -3.09 -9.03
CA ALA A 53 1.25 -3.05 -9.53
C ALA A 53 0.40 -4.24 -9.08
N LYS A 54 0.97 -5.47 -9.06
CA LYS A 54 0.28 -6.65 -8.51
C LYS A 54 0.02 -6.55 -7.01
N LYS A 55 0.93 -5.94 -6.27
CA LYS A 55 0.75 -5.70 -4.83
C LYS A 55 -0.34 -4.67 -4.59
N ASP A 56 -0.33 -3.59 -5.35
CA ASP A 56 -1.31 -2.51 -5.23
C ASP A 56 -2.73 -2.99 -5.61
N ALA A 57 -2.86 -3.82 -6.66
CA ALA A 57 -4.13 -4.45 -7.02
C ALA A 57 -4.67 -5.34 -5.88
N LYS A 58 -3.82 -6.18 -5.27
CA LYS A 58 -4.24 -7.01 -4.12
C LYS A 58 -4.65 -6.17 -2.90
N ILE A 59 -4.00 -5.03 -2.70
CA ILE A 59 -4.36 -4.10 -1.62
C ILE A 59 -5.71 -3.47 -1.90
N ALA A 60 -5.97 -3.07 -3.17
CA ALA A 60 -7.25 -2.50 -3.57
C ALA A 60 -8.39 -3.51 -3.41
N ASP A 61 -8.19 -4.77 -3.86
CA ASP A 61 -9.17 -5.85 -3.69
C ASP A 61 -9.47 -6.10 -2.20
N LEU A 62 -8.41 -6.22 -1.37
CA LEU A 62 -8.58 -6.43 0.07
C LEU A 62 -9.32 -5.27 0.75
N ARG A 63 -9.10 -4.04 0.29
CA ARG A 63 -9.77 -2.86 0.81
C ARG A 63 -11.24 -2.84 0.40
N ALA A 64 -11.56 -3.17 -0.85
CA ALA A 64 -12.93 -3.26 -1.34
C ALA A 64 -13.73 -4.33 -0.57
N ASP A 65 -13.18 -5.53 -0.42
CA ASP A 65 -13.79 -6.61 0.38
C ASP A 65 -14.04 -6.18 1.82
N TYR A 66 -13.13 -5.40 2.41
CA TYR A 66 -13.25 -4.91 3.77
C TYR A 66 -14.31 -3.81 3.88
N GLU A 67 -14.36 -2.86 2.95
CA GLU A 67 -15.36 -1.77 2.93
C GLU A 67 -16.77 -2.35 2.77
N GLU A 68 -16.96 -3.32 1.86
CA GLU A 68 -18.22 -4.04 1.70
C GLU A 68 -18.60 -4.78 2.99
N PHE A 69 -17.65 -5.53 3.57
CA PHE A 69 -17.88 -6.25 4.82
C PHE A 69 -18.25 -5.30 5.97
N LEU A 70 -17.57 -4.15 6.09
CA LEU A 70 -17.82 -3.20 7.17
C LEU A 70 -19.20 -2.51 7.02
N ALA A 71 -19.64 -2.26 5.78
CA ALA A 71 -20.95 -1.71 5.48
C ALA A 71 -22.09 -2.68 5.82
N GLU A 72 -21.85 -3.98 5.66
CA GLU A 72 -22.81 -5.05 5.96
C GLU A 72 -22.72 -5.56 7.41
N TRP A 73 -21.76 -5.06 8.20
CA TRP A 73 -21.55 -5.54 9.55
C TRP A 73 -22.72 -5.18 10.48
N GLU A 74 -23.35 -6.21 11.01
CA GLU A 74 -24.32 -6.08 12.09
C GLU A 74 -23.72 -6.61 13.40
N PRO A 75 -23.95 -5.92 14.54
CA PRO A 75 -23.48 -6.39 15.85
C PRO A 75 -23.99 -7.81 16.16
N ILE A 76 -23.08 -8.65 16.62
CA ILE A 76 -23.42 -10.03 17.01
C ILE A 76 -24.04 -9.99 18.41
N GLU A 77 -25.15 -10.69 18.57
CA GLU A 77 -25.76 -10.85 19.88
C GLU A 77 -24.80 -11.59 20.84
N ALA A 78 -24.53 -10.95 21.96
CA ALA A 78 -23.59 -11.42 23.00
C ALA A 78 -24.33 -11.86 24.27
N ASN A 79 -25.37 -12.67 24.14
CA ASN A 79 -26.14 -13.21 25.26
C ASN A 79 -26.40 -14.72 25.04
N ILE A 80 -25.31 -15.43 24.84
CA ILE A 80 -25.34 -16.88 24.56
C ILE A 80 -25.37 -17.70 25.85
N GLY A 81 -24.95 -17.06 26.97
CA GLY A 81 -24.82 -17.72 28.26
C GLY A 81 -23.55 -18.58 28.40
N ILE A 82 -22.51 -18.28 27.60
CA ILE A 82 -21.18 -18.86 27.68
C ILE A 82 -20.21 -17.66 27.77
N ALA A 83 -19.62 -17.45 28.92
CA ALA A 83 -18.87 -16.21 29.25
C ALA A 83 -17.77 -15.88 28.22
N GLU A 84 -16.99 -16.85 27.79
CA GLU A 84 -15.90 -16.67 26.81
C GLU A 84 -16.42 -16.27 25.45
N VAL A 85 -17.59 -16.82 25.05
CA VAL A 85 -18.22 -16.51 23.77
C VAL A 85 -18.85 -15.11 23.82
N ASP A 86 -19.54 -14.80 24.90
CA ASP A 86 -20.18 -13.50 25.08
C ASP A 86 -19.13 -12.38 25.14
N THR A 87 -18.04 -12.59 25.87
CA THR A 87 -16.92 -11.64 25.91
C THR A 87 -16.29 -11.46 24.53
N PHE A 88 -16.05 -12.54 23.80
CA PHE A 88 -15.50 -12.47 22.43
C PHE A 88 -16.41 -11.68 21.50
N PHE A 89 -17.73 -11.86 21.55
CA PHE A 89 -18.67 -11.11 20.71
C PHE A 89 -18.77 -9.63 21.11
N ILE A 90 -18.75 -9.30 22.42
CA ILE A 90 -18.72 -7.93 22.90
C ILE A 90 -17.49 -7.20 22.32
N HIS A 91 -16.29 -7.77 22.54
CA HIS A 91 -15.05 -7.15 22.07
C HIS A 91 -14.97 -7.09 20.53
N THR A 92 -15.56 -8.08 19.83
CA THR A 92 -15.65 -8.05 18.37
C THR A 92 -16.53 -6.88 17.90
N ASN A 93 -17.68 -6.68 18.51
CA ASN A 93 -18.56 -5.55 18.19
C ASN A 93 -17.89 -4.19 18.46
N GLU A 94 -17.13 -4.09 19.56
CA GLU A 94 -16.36 -2.89 19.87
C GLU A 94 -15.25 -2.62 18.85
N LEU A 95 -14.54 -3.65 18.38
CA LEU A 95 -13.56 -3.52 17.30
C LEU A 95 -14.20 -2.92 16.04
N PHE A 96 -15.34 -3.50 15.60
CA PHE A 96 -15.99 -3.02 14.37
C PHE A 96 -16.62 -1.64 14.55
N ALA A 97 -17.13 -1.29 15.73
CA ALA A 97 -17.59 0.07 16.02
C ALA A 97 -16.46 1.11 15.93
N LEU A 98 -15.23 0.77 16.35
CA LEU A 98 -14.06 1.65 16.16
C LEU A 98 -13.74 1.82 14.68
N LEU A 99 -13.75 0.74 13.92
CA LEU A 99 -13.43 0.77 12.49
C LEU A 99 -14.48 1.54 11.68
N GLN A 100 -15.77 1.37 11.98
CA GLN A 100 -16.84 2.16 11.37
C GLN A 100 -16.67 3.65 11.63
N ARG A 101 -16.36 4.04 12.88
CA ARG A 101 -16.08 5.46 13.22
C ARG A 101 -14.89 6.03 12.42
N VAL A 102 -13.85 5.23 12.18
CA VAL A 102 -12.71 5.68 11.35
C VAL A 102 -13.17 5.95 9.93
N GLU A 103 -13.91 5.03 9.31
CA GLU A 103 -14.44 5.20 7.96
C GLU A 103 -15.40 6.39 7.88
N GLU A 104 -16.38 6.50 8.76
CA GLU A 104 -17.32 7.62 8.81
C GLU A 104 -16.61 8.97 8.91
N ASN A 105 -15.56 9.05 9.75
CA ASN A 105 -14.83 10.29 9.99
C ASN A 105 -13.83 10.64 8.90
N THR A 106 -13.34 9.68 8.11
CA THR A 106 -12.28 9.94 7.14
C THR A 106 -12.74 9.85 5.70
N ALA A 107 -13.81 9.11 5.40
CA ALA A 107 -14.29 8.85 4.03
C ALA A 107 -14.74 10.12 3.29
N PHE A 108 -15.19 11.16 4.03
CA PHE A 108 -15.62 12.40 3.42
C PHE A 108 -14.47 13.37 3.10
N ILE A 109 -13.24 13.11 3.57
CA ILE A 109 -12.09 13.99 3.32
C ILE A 109 -11.41 13.58 2.02
N GLU A 110 -11.43 14.48 1.04
CA GLU A 110 -10.70 14.36 -0.21
C GLU A 110 -9.50 15.29 -0.19
N MET A 111 -8.32 14.75 -0.59
CA MET A 111 -7.09 15.51 -0.74
C MET A 111 -6.95 15.97 -2.18
N VAL A 112 -7.00 17.28 -2.40
CA VAL A 112 -6.92 17.89 -3.72
C VAL A 112 -5.57 18.59 -3.91
N PRO A 113 -4.78 18.21 -4.92
CA PRO A 113 -3.54 18.90 -5.23
C PRO A 113 -3.82 20.22 -5.96
N GLU A 114 -3.13 21.28 -5.56
CA GLU A 114 -3.16 22.58 -6.24
C GLU A 114 -1.73 23.02 -6.56
N PRO A 115 -1.45 23.47 -7.79
CA PRO A 115 -0.15 24.02 -8.13
C PRO A 115 0.08 25.33 -7.39
N TYR A 116 1.25 25.47 -6.79
CA TYR A 116 1.71 26.68 -6.12
C TYR A 116 3.04 27.10 -6.72
N PHE A 117 3.14 28.37 -7.16
CA PHE A 117 4.38 28.92 -7.65
C PHE A 117 5.14 29.59 -6.50
N ASP A 118 6.31 29.08 -6.19
CA ASP A 118 7.21 29.67 -5.20
C ASP A 118 8.07 30.75 -5.90
N GLU A 119 7.76 32.01 -5.63
CA GLU A 119 8.43 33.17 -6.23
C GLU A 119 9.89 33.28 -5.77
N GLU A 120 10.24 32.83 -4.54
CA GLU A 120 11.61 32.92 -4.03
C GLU A 120 12.51 31.88 -4.70
N MET A 121 12.02 30.70 -4.95
CA MET A 121 12.78 29.60 -5.59
C MET A 121 12.58 29.52 -7.10
N GLY A 122 11.56 30.21 -7.66
CA GLY A 122 11.26 30.20 -9.09
C GLY A 122 10.78 28.82 -9.59
N VAL A 123 10.21 27.98 -8.70
CA VAL A 123 9.73 26.64 -9.02
C VAL A 123 8.24 26.49 -8.75
N THR A 124 7.58 25.63 -9.52
CA THR A 124 6.20 25.26 -9.24
C THR A 124 6.21 24.04 -8.35
N ASP A 125 5.58 24.14 -7.17
CA ASP A 125 5.37 23.07 -6.22
C ASP A 125 3.89 22.71 -6.13
N THR A 126 3.55 21.69 -5.36
CA THR A 126 2.18 21.23 -5.15
C THR A 126 1.81 21.36 -3.69
N ILE A 127 0.79 22.18 -3.40
CA ILE A 127 0.14 22.20 -2.09
C ILE A 127 -1.09 21.29 -2.09
N TRP A 128 -1.42 20.75 -0.94
CA TRP A 128 -2.57 19.86 -0.79
C TRP A 128 -3.61 20.49 0.11
N ASN A 129 -4.84 20.57 -0.40
CA ASN A 129 -5.99 21.07 0.32
C ASN A 129 -6.96 19.94 0.64
N ALA A 130 -7.62 20.01 1.78
CA ALA A 130 -8.67 19.08 2.16
C ALA A 130 -10.04 19.67 1.75
N LYS A 131 -10.87 18.86 1.10
CA LYS A 131 -12.26 19.18 0.76
C LYS A 131 -13.20 18.09 1.26
N ASN A 132 -14.42 18.48 1.54
CA ASN A 132 -15.48 17.53 1.78
C ASN A 132 -15.94 16.92 0.44
N LYS A 133 -15.75 15.62 0.27
CA LYS A 133 -16.10 14.89 -0.94
C LYS A 133 -17.58 15.00 -1.33
N ASN A 134 -18.47 15.15 -0.34
CA ASN A 134 -19.91 15.17 -0.58
C ASN A 134 -20.44 16.56 -0.91
N THR A 135 -19.91 17.61 -0.24
CA THR A 135 -20.36 19.00 -0.43
C THR A 135 -19.41 19.83 -1.30
N ASN A 136 -18.21 19.31 -1.58
CA ASN A 136 -17.12 20.01 -2.27
C ASN A 136 -16.63 21.28 -1.55
N GLU A 137 -17.00 21.45 -0.28
CA GLU A 137 -16.57 22.59 0.54
C GLU A 137 -15.15 22.37 1.08
N PRO A 138 -14.34 23.43 1.19
CA PRO A 138 -13.01 23.34 1.77
C PRO A 138 -13.09 22.98 3.26
N ILE A 139 -12.21 22.08 3.71
CA ILE A 139 -12.03 21.75 5.12
C ILE A 139 -10.75 22.43 5.59
N ALA A 140 -10.83 23.16 6.71
CA ALA A 140 -9.67 23.81 7.29
C ALA A 140 -8.57 22.75 7.61
N LYS A 141 -7.33 23.08 7.29
CA LYS A 141 -6.16 22.19 7.48
C LYS A 141 -6.10 21.59 8.89
N ASN A 142 -6.32 22.44 9.92
CA ASN A 142 -6.27 22.00 11.31
C ASN A 142 -7.41 21.04 11.66
N ASP A 143 -8.58 21.21 11.06
CA ASP A 143 -9.73 20.32 11.29
C ASP A 143 -9.49 18.96 10.63
N ALA A 144 -8.98 18.93 9.39
CA ALA A 144 -8.61 17.70 8.75
C ALA A 144 -7.50 16.95 9.52
N LEU A 145 -6.47 17.67 10.02
CA LEU A 145 -5.41 17.08 10.84
C LEU A 145 -5.94 16.52 12.16
N LYS A 146 -6.91 17.17 12.78
CA LYS A 146 -7.58 16.69 14.00
C LYS A 146 -8.34 15.40 13.74
N VAL A 147 -9.11 15.34 12.64
CA VAL A 147 -9.82 14.11 12.23
C VAL A 147 -8.85 12.96 12.03
N TYR A 148 -7.76 13.17 11.27
CA TYR A 148 -6.75 12.13 11.02
C TYR A 148 -6.03 11.69 12.30
N SER A 149 -5.82 12.60 13.25
CA SER A 149 -5.21 12.25 14.55
C SER A 149 -6.13 11.34 15.37
N ILE A 150 -7.42 11.64 15.43
CA ILE A 150 -8.43 10.81 16.12
C ILE A 150 -8.55 9.45 15.43
N ALA A 151 -8.60 9.43 14.09
CA ALA A 151 -8.64 8.18 13.32
C ALA A 151 -7.40 7.30 13.57
N THR A 152 -6.22 7.91 13.69
CA THR A 152 -4.98 7.20 14.02
C THR A 152 -5.04 6.55 15.41
N LEU A 153 -5.56 7.25 16.41
CA LEU A 153 -5.76 6.70 17.76
C LEU A 153 -6.72 5.51 17.74
N ASN A 154 -7.87 5.68 17.09
CA ASN A 154 -8.88 4.61 16.97
C ASN A 154 -8.33 3.38 16.23
N LEU A 155 -7.53 3.57 15.17
CA LEU A 155 -6.89 2.47 14.46
C LEU A 155 -5.81 1.77 15.30
N THR A 156 -5.10 2.50 16.14
CA THR A 156 -4.12 1.92 17.05
C THR A 156 -4.80 1.04 18.10
N GLU A 157 -5.91 1.50 18.65
CA GLU A 157 -6.74 0.70 19.56
C GLU A 157 -7.35 -0.51 18.86
N ALA A 158 -7.92 -0.31 17.66
CA ALA A 158 -8.48 -1.40 16.86
C ALA A 158 -7.42 -2.47 16.52
N ALA A 159 -6.19 -2.08 16.21
CA ALA A 159 -5.09 -3.01 15.95
C ALA A 159 -4.76 -3.87 17.20
N ALA A 160 -4.66 -3.23 18.36
CA ALA A 160 -4.41 -3.93 19.62
C ALA A 160 -5.53 -4.93 19.97
N ARG A 161 -6.79 -4.49 19.83
CA ARG A 161 -7.97 -5.34 20.04
C ARG A 161 -8.02 -6.51 19.05
N GLY A 162 -7.73 -6.27 17.77
CA GLY A 162 -7.71 -7.32 16.74
C GLY A 162 -6.72 -8.45 17.04
N VAL A 163 -5.56 -8.12 17.61
CA VAL A 163 -4.56 -9.11 18.06
C VAL A 163 -5.11 -9.93 19.24
N SER A 164 -5.66 -9.26 20.27
CA SER A 164 -6.26 -9.92 21.44
C SER A 164 -7.40 -10.86 21.03
N LEU A 165 -8.31 -10.38 20.19
CA LEU A 165 -9.46 -11.14 19.70
C LEU A 165 -9.09 -12.41 18.92
N THR A 166 -7.92 -12.43 18.29
CA THR A 166 -7.44 -13.66 17.63
C THR A 166 -7.18 -14.77 18.67
N ALA A 167 -6.67 -14.43 19.85
CA ALA A 167 -6.49 -15.39 20.95
C ALA A 167 -7.84 -15.73 21.60
N GLU A 168 -8.69 -14.74 21.86
CA GLU A 168 -10.01 -14.91 22.45
C GLU A 168 -10.90 -15.84 21.60
N SER A 169 -10.78 -15.79 20.28
CA SER A 169 -11.52 -16.68 19.36
C SER A 169 -11.22 -18.14 19.59
N VAL A 170 -10.00 -18.48 20.00
CA VAL A 170 -9.61 -19.87 20.34
C VAL A 170 -10.29 -20.32 21.63
N SER A 171 -10.29 -19.46 22.66
CA SER A 171 -10.95 -19.72 23.93
C SER A 171 -12.46 -19.86 23.74
N ALA A 172 -13.09 -18.99 22.96
CA ALA A 172 -14.51 -19.04 22.63
C ALA A 172 -14.90 -20.33 21.89
N LEU A 173 -14.06 -20.82 20.96
CA LEU A 173 -14.28 -22.08 20.28
C LEU A 173 -14.10 -23.29 21.22
N ALA A 174 -13.11 -23.22 22.12
CA ALA A 174 -12.86 -24.28 23.08
C ALA A 174 -14.02 -24.45 24.07
N SER A 175 -14.58 -23.33 24.58
CA SER A 175 -15.70 -23.36 25.52
C SER A 175 -17.01 -23.93 24.93
N LEU A 176 -17.15 -23.89 23.59
CA LEU A 176 -18.30 -24.50 22.89
C LEU A 176 -18.23 -26.05 22.85
N THR A 177 -17.09 -26.66 23.12
CA THR A 177 -16.95 -28.13 23.06
C THR A 177 -17.79 -28.85 24.09
N SER A 178 -18.17 -28.17 25.19
CA SER A 178 -19.02 -28.70 26.25
C SER A 178 -20.51 -28.78 25.89
N ASP A 179 -20.95 -28.06 24.85
CA ASP A 179 -22.34 -28.05 24.37
C ASP A 179 -22.40 -28.28 22.85
N PRO A 180 -22.58 -29.53 22.39
CA PRO A 180 -22.56 -29.86 20.96
C PRO A 180 -23.63 -29.16 20.12
N LEU A 181 -24.79 -28.84 20.71
CA LEU A 181 -25.88 -28.16 20.00
C LEU A 181 -25.54 -26.70 19.78
N LYS A 182 -25.02 -26.03 20.79
CA LYS A 182 -24.51 -24.67 20.68
C LYS A 182 -23.29 -24.58 19.75
N ALA A 183 -22.42 -25.60 19.79
CA ALA A 183 -21.23 -25.65 18.92
C ALA A 183 -21.59 -25.59 17.42
N LEU A 184 -22.70 -26.18 16.99
CA LEU A 184 -23.12 -26.18 15.57
C LEU A 184 -23.57 -24.80 15.08
N THR A 185 -24.33 -24.07 15.87
CA THR A 185 -24.91 -22.77 15.48
C THR A 185 -23.96 -21.61 15.80
N ILE A 186 -23.47 -21.55 17.03
CA ILE A 186 -22.64 -20.48 17.54
C ILE A 186 -21.21 -20.58 17.04
N GLY A 187 -20.69 -21.81 16.91
CA GLY A 187 -19.37 -22.06 16.36
C GLY A 187 -19.19 -21.51 14.92
N LYS A 188 -20.25 -21.49 14.11
CA LYS A 188 -20.23 -20.83 12.80
C LYS A 188 -20.07 -19.30 12.95
N LYS A 189 -20.82 -18.67 13.86
CA LYS A 189 -20.72 -17.24 14.14
C LYS A 189 -19.33 -16.85 14.65
N VAL A 190 -18.75 -17.62 15.59
CA VAL A 190 -17.38 -17.41 16.09
C VAL A 190 -16.35 -17.51 14.96
N LYS A 191 -16.47 -18.53 14.08
CA LYS A 191 -15.56 -18.68 12.93
C LYS A 191 -15.69 -17.51 11.94
N GLN A 192 -16.91 -17.06 11.68
CA GLN A 192 -17.18 -15.94 10.79
C GLN A 192 -16.60 -14.64 11.38
N ALA A 193 -16.84 -14.35 12.66
CA ALA A 193 -16.25 -13.23 13.38
C ALA A 193 -14.71 -13.29 13.36
N THR A 194 -14.13 -14.47 13.60
CA THR A 194 -12.67 -14.68 13.53
C THR A 194 -12.09 -14.38 12.14
N LYS A 195 -12.79 -14.80 11.06
CA LYS A 195 -12.38 -14.47 9.69
C LYS A 195 -12.39 -12.96 9.46
N ALA A 196 -13.45 -12.29 9.90
CA ALA A 196 -13.61 -10.85 9.81
C ALA A 196 -12.52 -10.09 10.58
N ILE A 197 -12.20 -10.51 11.82
CA ILE A 197 -11.12 -9.95 12.62
C ILE A 197 -9.78 -10.09 11.90
N LYS A 198 -9.46 -11.24 11.32
CA LYS A 198 -8.22 -11.44 10.55
C LYS A 198 -8.15 -10.52 9.34
N MET A 199 -9.25 -10.32 8.64
CA MET A 199 -9.32 -9.37 7.53
C MET A 199 -9.05 -7.95 8.02
N SER A 200 -9.69 -7.51 9.11
CA SER A 200 -9.48 -6.19 9.70
C SER A 200 -8.04 -5.96 10.12
N VAL A 201 -7.40 -6.92 10.78
CA VAL A 201 -5.98 -6.86 11.18
C VAL A 201 -5.06 -6.64 9.96
N ASN A 202 -5.38 -7.22 8.81
CA ASN A 202 -4.61 -7.04 7.58
C ASN A 202 -4.85 -5.67 6.91
N VAL A 203 -6.05 -5.09 7.06
CA VAL A 203 -6.42 -3.82 6.44
C VAL A 203 -6.02 -2.61 7.28
N ILE A 204 -6.07 -2.69 8.61
CA ILE A 204 -5.71 -1.60 9.52
C ILE A 204 -4.38 -0.92 9.15
N PRO A 205 -3.26 -1.64 8.90
CA PRO A 205 -2.00 -0.99 8.50
C PRO A 205 -2.09 -0.22 7.18
N LEU A 206 -2.96 -0.61 6.26
CA LEU A 206 -3.16 0.07 4.98
C LEU A 206 -3.92 1.39 5.19
N ILE A 207 -4.94 1.38 6.04
CA ILE A 207 -5.68 2.59 6.41
C ILE A 207 -4.77 3.55 7.17
N GLN A 208 -3.98 3.07 8.14
CA GLN A 208 -3.00 3.87 8.88
C GLN A 208 -1.99 4.55 7.94
N ARG A 209 -1.48 3.81 6.95
CA ARG A 209 -0.56 4.35 5.94
C ARG A 209 -1.22 5.46 5.14
N ASN A 210 -2.45 5.28 4.66
CA ASN A 210 -3.18 6.30 3.90
C ASN A 210 -3.40 7.57 4.73
N ILE A 211 -3.85 7.44 5.99
CA ILE A 211 -4.02 8.56 6.90
C ILE A 211 -2.70 9.28 7.14
N LYS A 212 -1.60 8.55 7.33
CA LYS A 212 -0.27 9.13 7.50
C LYS A 212 0.15 9.92 6.27
N GLU A 213 0.02 9.35 5.07
CA GLU A 213 0.34 10.02 3.81
C GLU A 213 -0.48 11.31 3.62
N ASN A 214 -1.77 11.28 3.93
CA ASN A 214 -2.63 12.47 3.87
C ASN A 214 -2.27 13.51 4.93
N THR A 215 -1.90 13.08 6.14
CA THR A 215 -1.40 13.97 7.20
C THR A 215 -0.10 14.65 6.79
N GLU A 216 0.81 13.94 6.14
CA GLU A 216 2.07 14.50 5.64
C GLU A 216 1.81 15.51 4.52
N LYS A 217 0.94 15.21 3.55
CA LYS A 217 0.52 16.14 2.49
C LYS A 217 -0.02 17.45 3.06
N LEU A 218 -0.85 17.39 4.11
CA LEU A 218 -1.38 18.59 4.77
C LEU A 218 -0.31 19.39 5.53
N LYS A 219 0.77 18.78 5.99
CA LYS A 219 1.85 19.48 6.70
C LYS A 219 2.81 20.20 5.76
N TYR A 220 2.93 19.75 4.53
CA TYR A 220 3.71 20.45 3.51
C TYR A 220 3.08 21.82 3.22
N LYS A 221 3.92 22.84 3.26
CA LYS A 221 3.58 24.18 2.82
C LYS A 221 3.91 24.29 1.37
#